data_fb321f09e6ac2096be20c0822db6c58e
#
_entry.id   fb321f09e6ac2096be20c0822db6c58e
#
_cell.length_a   1.000
_cell.length_b   1.000
_cell.length_c   1.000
_cell.angle_alpha   90.00
_cell.angle_beta   90.00
_cell.angle_gamma   90.00
#
_symmetry.space_group_name_H-M   'P 1'
#
loop_
_entity.id
_entity.type
_entity.pdbx_description
1 polymer ?
#
loop_
_entity_poly.entity_id
_entity_poly.type
_entity_poly.pdbx_seq_one_letter_code
_entity_poly.pdbx_strand_id
1 'polypeptide(L)'
;MNVNEHKCYCVCWCNDAYEGKDFSTAEERRKFAYQYVKNNNLQGYLAYSGDVVVGWCNANTKSDCLKCASWQRFMNYVPLEDPDTNIKVKSIFCYVIAPEMKRKGIATLLLERVCKDALQDGFDFVEVYPYKESSFPSSHFCGHFEMYQKSGFYVSLEAEQGLVMRKQLK
;
A
#
# COMPACT_ATOMS: atom_id res chain seq x y z
N MET A 1 13.39 -3.69 -12.61
CA MET A 1 12.96 -4.22 -11.31
C MET A 1 12.82 -5.72 -11.45
N ASN A 2 13.55 -6.53 -10.68
CA ASN A 2 13.48 -7.98 -10.78
C ASN A 2 12.25 -8.47 -10.00
N VAL A 3 11.11 -8.58 -10.67
CA VAL A 3 9.85 -9.03 -10.07
C VAL A 3 9.89 -10.48 -9.60
N ASN A 4 10.83 -11.29 -10.09
CA ASN A 4 10.96 -12.68 -9.66
C ASN A 4 11.54 -12.79 -8.24
N GLU A 5 12.40 -11.87 -7.84
CA GLU A 5 12.96 -11.85 -6.48
C GLU A 5 11.94 -11.42 -5.43
N HIS A 6 10.97 -10.59 -5.81
CA HIS A 6 10.04 -9.96 -4.88
C HIS A 6 8.59 -10.44 -5.04
N LYS A 7 8.33 -11.36 -5.97
CA LYS A 7 6.98 -11.91 -6.27
C LYS A 7 5.89 -10.83 -6.43
N CYS A 8 6.26 -9.64 -6.93
CA CYS A 8 5.37 -8.49 -6.92
C CYS A 8 4.89 -8.11 -8.31
N TYR A 9 3.58 -8.04 -8.46
CA TYR A 9 2.78 -7.17 -9.29
C TYR A 9 1.54 -6.72 -8.51
N CYS A 10 1.66 -6.51 -7.19
CA CYS A 10 0.58 -6.07 -6.29
C CYS A 10 -0.69 -6.96 -6.30
N VAL A 11 -0.57 -8.23 -6.66
CA VAL A 11 -1.71 -9.16 -6.73
C VAL A 11 -2.24 -9.49 -5.34
N CYS A 12 -1.36 -9.53 -4.35
CA CYS A 12 -1.70 -9.96 -3.00
C CYS A 12 -2.71 -9.03 -2.28
N TRP A 13 -2.73 -7.74 -2.60
CA TRP A 13 -3.61 -6.77 -1.95
C TRP A 13 -4.87 -6.42 -2.75
N CYS A 14 -5.25 -7.22 -3.71
CA CYS A 14 -6.40 -6.94 -4.57
C CYS A 14 -7.16 -8.19 -5.04
N ASN A 15 -6.84 -9.37 -4.52
CA ASN A 15 -7.50 -10.61 -4.89
C ASN A 15 -8.18 -11.29 -3.70
N ASP A 16 -9.19 -12.09 -4.01
CA ASP A 16 -9.99 -12.88 -3.08
C ASP A 16 -9.45 -14.31 -2.85
N ALA A 17 -8.40 -14.71 -3.60
CA ALA A 17 -7.83 -16.05 -3.59
C ALA A 17 -6.30 -16.00 -3.47
N TYR A 18 -5.79 -15.75 -2.26
CA TYR A 18 -4.37 -15.56 -1.96
C TYR A 18 -3.47 -16.66 -2.53
N GLU A 19 -3.75 -17.93 -2.22
CA GLU A 19 -2.83 -19.02 -2.52
C GLU A 19 -2.65 -19.29 -4.02
N GLY A 20 -3.73 -19.22 -4.79
CA GLY A 20 -3.68 -19.54 -6.21
C GLY A 20 -3.01 -18.47 -7.08
N LYS A 21 -3.03 -17.21 -6.64
CA LYS A 21 -2.58 -16.07 -7.47
C LYS A 21 -1.20 -15.54 -7.09
N ASP A 22 -0.89 -15.45 -5.80
CA ASP A 22 0.39 -14.89 -5.34
C ASP A 22 1.59 -15.79 -5.62
N PHE A 23 1.38 -17.10 -5.70
CA PHE A 23 2.42 -18.09 -6.00
C PHE A 23 2.51 -18.45 -7.48
N SER A 24 1.78 -17.78 -8.34
CA SER A 24 1.85 -17.93 -9.79
C SER A 24 3.15 -17.36 -10.38
N THR A 25 3.38 -17.58 -11.67
CA THR A 25 4.53 -16.99 -12.37
C THR A 25 4.44 -15.46 -12.43
N ALA A 26 5.57 -14.79 -12.65
CA ALA A 26 5.60 -13.34 -12.82
C ALA A 26 4.71 -12.85 -13.97
N GLU A 27 4.64 -13.64 -15.05
CA GLU A 27 3.79 -13.33 -16.20
C GLU A 27 2.30 -13.41 -15.86
N GLU A 28 1.89 -14.44 -15.14
CA GLU A 28 0.51 -14.60 -14.68
C GLU A 28 0.11 -13.50 -13.72
N ARG A 29 0.97 -13.16 -12.73
CA ARG A 29 0.72 -12.03 -11.83
C ARG A 29 0.58 -10.70 -12.58
N ARG A 30 1.39 -10.49 -13.62
CA ARG A 30 1.26 -9.30 -14.48
C ARG A 30 -0.09 -9.26 -15.18
N LYS A 31 -0.58 -10.38 -15.70
CA LYS A 31 -1.91 -10.48 -16.32
C LYS A 31 -3.02 -10.19 -15.29
N PHE A 32 -2.93 -10.74 -14.09
CA PHE A 32 -3.86 -10.45 -13.01
C PHE A 32 -3.84 -8.98 -12.61
N ALA A 33 -2.66 -8.39 -12.37
CA ALA A 33 -2.53 -6.98 -12.03
C ALA A 33 -3.15 -6.07 -13.11
N TYR A 34 -2.93 -6.38 -14.39
CA TYR A 34 -3.57 -5.65 -15.49
C TYR A 34 -5.11 -5.70 -15.42
N GLN A 35 -5.68 -6.88 -15.18
CA GLN A 35 -7.13 -7.03 -15.06
C GLN A 35 -7.68 -6.28 -13.85
N TYR A 36 -7.00 -6.32 -12.71
CA TYR A 36 -7.42 -5.60 -11.51
C TYR A 36 -7.39 -4.08 -11.70
N VAL A 37 -6.36 -3.55 -12.35
CA VAL A 37 -6.30 -2.12 -12.69
C VAL A 37 -7.43 -1.76 -13.67
N LYS A 38 -7.62 -2.55 -14.72
CA LYS A 38 -8.68 -2.33 -15.73
C LYS A 38 -10.09 -2.33 -15.12
N ASN A 39 -10.32 -3.19 -14.13
CA ASN A 39 -11.59 -3.35 -13.45
C ASN A 39 -11.73 -2.44 -12.21
N ASN A 40 -10.80 -1.54 -11.99
CA ASN A 40 -10.79 -0.61 -10.84
C ASN A 40 -10.65 -1.29 -9.46
N ASN A 41 -10.20 -2.55 -9.43
CA ASN A 41 -10.00 -3.31 -8.20
C ASN A 41 -8.60 -3.07 -7.58
N LEU A 42 -7.72 -2.43 -8.34
CA LEU A 42 -6.38 -2.04 -7.90
C LEU A 42 -6.14 -0.59 -8.29
N GLN A 43 -5.95 0.25 -7.30
CA GLN A 43 -5.61 1.65 -7.46
C GLN A 43 -4.21 1.93 -6.92
N GLY A 44 -3.55 2.93 -7.47
CA GLY A 44 -2.24 3.33 -7.01
C GLY A 44 -1.61 4.39 -7.89
N TYR A 45 -0.34 4.66 -7.60
CA TYR A 45 0.41 5.76 -8.20
C TYR A 45 1.72 5.25 -8.80
N LEU A 46 2.04 5.73 -9.98
CA LEU A 46 3.32 5.47 -10.64
C LEU A 46 4.22 6.71 -10.53
N ALA A 47 5.47 6.50 -10.17
CA ALA A 47 6.52 7.51 -10.29
C ALA A 47 7.32 7.28 -11.56
N TYR A 48 7.57 8.34 -12.30
CA TYR A 48 8.33 8.32 -13.54
C TYR A 48 9.64 9.12 -13.40
N SER A 49 10.69 8.65 -14.09
CA SER A 49 11.90 9.43 -14.37
C SER A 49 12.06 9.47 -15.88
N GLY A 50 11.76 10.62 -16.48
CA GLY A 50 11.49 10.67 -17.93
C GLY A 50 10.30 9.76 -18.27
N ASP A 51 10.47 8.89 -19.25
CA ASP A 51 9.45 7.93 -19.70
C ASP A 51 9.51 6.57 -18.99
N VAL A 52 10.39 6.42 -17.99
CA VAL A 52 10.60 5.14 -17.29
C VAL A 52 9.87 5.13 -15.95
N VAL A 53 9.08 4.08 -15.70
CA VAL A 53 8.48 3.85 -14.39
C VAL A 53 9.55 3.42 -13.39
N VAL A 54 9.73 4.19 -12.33
CA VAL A 54 10.75 3.98 -11.30
C VAL A 54 10.16 3.70 -9.92
N GLY A 55 8.85 3.84 -9.75
CA GLY A 55 8.18 3.58 -8.50
C GLY A 55 6.70 3.28 -8.65
N TRP A 56 6.17 2.54 -7.70
CA TRP A 56 4.75 2.22 -7.54
C TRP A 56 4.36 2.38 -6.07
N CYS A 57 3.17 2.91 -5.83
CA CYS A 57 2.51 2.94 -4.53
C CYS A 57 1.12 2.34 -4.67
N ASN A 58 0.82 1.27 -3.91
CA ASN A 58 -0.52 0.71 -3.82
C ASN A 58 -1.33 1.54 -2.82
N ALA A 59 -2.37 2.23 -3.29
CA ALA A 59 -3.21 3.09 -2.47
C ALA A 59 -4.68 2.93 -2.87
N ASN A 60 -5.46 2.24 -2.05
CA ASN A 60 -6.87 1.92 -2.30
C ASN A 60 -7.77 2.51 -1.22
N THR A 61 -9.08 2.57 -1.48
CA THR A 61 -10.07 2.83 -0.43
C THR A 61 -10.08 1.66 0.56
N LYS A 62 -10.02 1.95 1.86
CA LYS A 62 -9.94 0.89 2.90
C LYS A 62 -11.09 -0.11 2.80
N SER A 63 -12.33 0.35 2.62
CA SER A 63 -13.51 -0.52 2.49
C SER A 63 -13.42 -1.50 1.33
N ASP A 64 -12.76 -1.13 0.24
CA ASP A 64 -12.58 -2.01 -0.93
C ASP A 64 -11.57 -3.13 -0.65
N CYS A 65 -10.68 -2.93 0.33
CA CYS A 65 -9.63 -3.88 0.68
C CYS A 65 -10.11 -4.99 1.61
N LEU A 66 -11.20 -4.79 2.34
CA LEU A 66 -11.68 -5.71 3.37
C LEU A 66 -12.04 -7.11 2.83
N LYS A 67 -12.39 -7.21 1.55
CA LYS A 67 -12.67 -8.47 0.85
C LYS A 67 -11.41 -9.19 0.37
N CYS A 68 -10.27 -8.53 0.42
CA CYS A 68 -9.01 -9.09 -0.04
C CYS A 68 -8.54 -10.20 0.92
N ALA A 69 -8.16 -11.36 0.36
CA ALA A 69 -7.69 -12.51 1.14
C ALA A 69 -6.44 -12.17 1.98
N SER A 70 -5.53 -11.35 1.44
CA SER A 70 -4.35 -10.90 2.18
C SER A 70 -4.70 -9.96 3.33
N TRP A 71 -5.72 -9.12 3.17
CA TRP A 71 -6.22 -8.31 4.29
C TRP A 71 -6.69 -9.21 5.42
N GLN A 72 -7.59 -10.13 5.13
CA GLN A 72 -8.16 -11.04 6.13
C GLN A 72 -7.09 -11.90 6.83
N ARG A 73 -6.03 -12.27 6.12
CA ARG A 73 -4.96 -13.10 6.65
C ARG A 73 -3.92 -12.34 7.46
N PHE A 74 -3.51 -11.16 7.01
CA PHE A 74 -2.34 -10.46 7.57
C PHE A 74 -2.70 -9.18 8.32
N MET A 75 -3.89 -8.63 8.10
CA MET A 75 -4.32 -7.36 8.67
C MET A 75 -5.48 -7.52 9.68
N ASN A 76 -5.63 -8.70 10.26
CA ASN A 76 -6.68 -9.03 11.22
C ASN A 76 -6.61 -8.22 12.52
N TYR A 77 -5.49 -7.56 12.79
CA TYR A 77 -5.30 -6.64 13.91
C TYR A 77 -5.78 -5.22 13.62
N VAL A 78 -6.03 -4.89 12.36
CA VAL A 78 -6.50 -3.56 11.96
C VAL A 78 -8.02 -3.50 12.10
N PRO A 79 -8.58 -2.50 12.81
CA PRO A 79 -10.02 -2.33 12.90
C PRO A 79 -10.67 -2.25 11.52
N LEU A 80 -11.71 -3.05 11.30
CA LEU A 80 -12.42 -3.12 10.03
C LEU A 80 -13.19 -1.82 9.77
N GLU A 81 -13.79 -1.28 10.80
CA GLU A 81 -14.65 -0.10 10.72
C GLU A 81 -14.14 1.00 11.65
N ASP A 82 -14.29 2.23 11.22
CA ASP A 82 -14.19 3.38 12.10
C ASP A 82 -15.50 3.50 12.90
N PRO A 83 -15.47 4.05 14.13
CA PRO A 83 -16.67 4.26 14.94
C PRO A 83 -17.72 5.11 14.21
N ASP A 84 -17.29 6.01 13.34
CA ASP A 84 -18.16 6.75 12.43
C ASP A 84 -18.09 6.14 11.03
N THR A 85 -19.20 5.58 10.56
CA THR A 85 -19.35 4.94 9.25
C THR A 85 -19.23 5.90 8.07
N ASN A 86 -19.25 7.21 8.31
CA ASN A 86 -19.06 8.23 7.27
C ASN A 86 -17.60 8.55 6.97
N ILE A 87 -16.67 8.10 7.84
CA ILE A 87 -15.24 8.32 7.66
C ILE A 87 -14.71 7.56 6.45
N LYS A 88 -14.09 8.29 5.52
CA LYS A 88 -13.44 7.74 4.35
C LYS A 88 -11.94 7.65 4.55
N VAL A 89 -11.39 6.44 4.44
CA VAL A 89 -9.97 6.16 4.66
C VAL A 89 -9.32 5.68 3.38
N LYS A 90 -8.23 6.34 2.98
CA LYS A 90 -7.31 5.89 1.92
C LYS A 90 -6.21 5.06 2.54
N SER A 91 -6.06 3.80 2.14
CA SER A 91 -5.08 2.86 2.69
C SER A 91 -3.91 2.66 1.73
N ILE A 92 -2.68 2.80 2.24
CA ILE A 92 -1.45 2.51 1.51
C ILE A 92 -0.85 1.21 2.05
N PHE A 93 -0.70 0.22 1.17
CA PHE A 93 -0.19 -1.11 1.55
C PHE A 93 1.29 -1.29 1.25
N CYS A 94 1.75 -0.82 0.10
CA CYS A 94 3.13 -1.03 -0.27
C CYS A 94 3.67 0.01 -1.24
N TYR A 95 5.00 0.11 -1.23
CA TYR A 95 5.79 0.82 -2.24
C TYR A 95 6.75 -0.15 -2.91
N VAL A 96 6.94 -0.01 -4.19
CA VAL A 96 8.01 -0.69 -4.93
C VAL A 96 8.80 0.36 -5.68
N ILE A 97 10.05 0.53 -5.32
CA ILE A 97 10.97 1.50 -5.94
C ILE A 97 12.09 0.74 -6.64
N ALA A 98 12.40 1.13 -7.88
CA ALA A 98 13.50 0.57 -8.63
C ALA A 98 14.80 0.61 -7.81
N PRO A 99 15.61 -0.47 -7.75
CA PRO A 99 16.77 -0.56 -6.85
C PRO A 99 17.72 0.63 -6.98
N GLU A 100 18.01 1.07 -8.19
CA GLU A 100 18.89 2.20 -8.51
C GLU A 100 18.31 3.57 -8.15
N MET A 101 17.00 3.61 -7.84
CA MET A 101 16.26 4.82 -7.45
C MET A 101 15.90 4.86 -5.97
N LYS A 102 16.30 3.85 -5.20
CA LYS A 102 16.11 3.83 -3.74
C LYS A 102 16.88 4.97 -3.07
N ARG A 103 16.39 5.42 -1.91
CA ARG A 103 17.01 6.48 -1.08
C ARG A 103 17.06 7.87 -1.75
N LYS A 104 16.30 8.08 -2.83
CA LYS A 104 16.16 9.37 -3.54
C LYS A 104 14.83 10.08 -3.26
N GLY A 105 14.13 9.71 -2.19
CA GLY A 105 12.88 10.38 -1.76
C GLY A 105 11.62 9.97 -2.53
N ILE A 106 11.70 9.03 -3.51
CA ILE A 106 10.56 8.69 -4.37
C ILE A 106 9.36 8.16 -3.58
N ALA A 107 9.58 7.32 -2.54
CA ALA A 107 8.49 6.85 -1.70
C ALA A 107 7.79 8.00 -0.95
N THR A 108 8.55 8.99 -0.48
CA THR A 108 8.01 10.20 0.17
C THR A 108 7.18 11.03 -0.81
N LEU A 109 7.67 11.25 -2.03
CA LEU A 109 6.92 11.98 -3.07
C LEU A 109 5.62 11.26 -3.45
N LEU A 110 5.64 9.92 -3.54
CA LEU A 110 4.42 9.13 -3.76
C LEU A 110 3.44 9.29 -2.60
N LEU A 111 3.92 9.24 -1.34
CA LEU A 111 3.10 9.45 -0.15
C LEU A 111 2.45 10.83 -0.14
N GLU A 112 3.22 11.88 -0.40
CA GLU A 112 2.72 13.26 -0.48
C GLU A 112 1.64 13.41 -1.55
N ARG A 113 1.86 12.78 -2.71
CA ARG A 113 0.89 12.78 -3.80
C ARG A 113 -0.41 12.07 -3.41
N VAL A 114 -0.32 10.88 -2.79
CA VAL A 114 -1.50 10.17 -2.27
C VAL A 114 -2.27 11.03 -1.28
N CYS A 115 -1.59 11.65 -0.33
CA CYS A 115 -2.25 12.51 0.67
C CYS A 115 -2.96 13.71 0.02
N LYS A 116 -2.31 14.35 -0.96
CA LYS A 116 -2.88 15.48 -1.67
C LYS A 116 -4.15 15.10 -2.44
N ASP A 117 -4.10 14.03 -3.21
CA ASP A 117 -5.22 13.57 -4.02
C ASP A 117 -6.35 13.02 -3.13
N ALA A 118 -6.02 12.27 -2.06
CA ALA A 118 -7.00 11.79 -1.11
C ALA A 118 -7.80 12.95 -0.46
N LEU A 119 -7.12 14.05 -0.10
CA LEU A 119 -7.82 15.26 0.39
C LEU A 119 -8.78 15.82 -0.66
N GLN A 120 -8.37 15.93 -1.92
CA GLN A 120 -9.21 16.43 -3.02
C GLN A 120 -10.40 15.50 -3.29
N ASP A 121 -10.21 14.18 -3.16
CA ASP A 121 -11.24 13.16 -3.34
C ASP A 121 -12.18 13.03 -2.12
N GLY A 122 -11.98 13.85 -1.09
CA GLY A 122 -12.85 13.95 0.09
C GLY A 122 -12.61 12.87 1.13
N PHE A 123 -11.44 12.21 1.14
CA PHE A 123 -11.05 11.33 2.23
C PHE A 123 -10.76 12.13 3.51
N ASP A 124 -11.02 11.51 4.66
CA ASP A 124 -10.79 12.11 5.97
C ASP A 124 -9.39 11.73 6.50
N PHE A 125 -8.94 10.51 6.18
CA PHE A 125 -7.64 10.00 6.61
C PHE A 125 -6.89 9.28 5.49
N VAL A 126 -5.56 9.31 5.60
CA VAL A 126 -4.67 8.30 4.99
C VAL A 126 -4.16 7.39 6.09
N GLU A 127 -4.22 6.07 5.85
CA GLU A 127 -3.80 5.03 6.79
C GLU A 127 -2.70 4.17 6.18
N VAL A 128 -1.69 3.83 6.99
CA VAL A 128 -0.52 3.06 6.59
C VAL A 128 -0.17 2.04 7.66
N TYR A 129 0.56 0.97 7.29
CA TYR A 129 0.78 -0.22 8.11
C TYR A 129 2.26 -0.60 8.17
N PRO A 130 3.14 0.24 8.75
CA PRO A 130 4.55 -0.12 8.91
C PRO A 130 4.73 -1.21 9.97
N TYR A 131 5.75 -2.05 9.80
CA TYR A 131 6.18 -2.96 10.85
C TYR A 131 6.96 -2.20 11.93
N LYS A 132 6.88 -2.66 13.18
CA LYS A 132 7.66 -2.11 14.30
C LYS A 132 9.16 -2.29 14.09
N GLU A 133 9.54 -3.46 13.60
CA GLU A 133 10.93 -3.80 13.31
C GLU A 133 11.07 -4.24 11.86
N SER A 134 12.13 -3.80 11.20
CA SER A 134 12.43 -4.17 9.81
C SER A 134 13.11 -5.54 9.73
N SER A 135 12.59 -6.53 10.46
CA SER A 135 13.18 -7.86 10.60
C SER A 135 13.00 -8.78 9.39
N PHE A 136 12.11 -8.42 8.46
CA PHE A 136 11.84 -9.22 7.28
C PHE A 136 12.06 -8.42 5.99
N PRO A 137 12.58 -9.04 4.91
CA PRO A 137 12.73 -8.36 3.62
C PRO A 137 11.42 -7.74 3.08
N SER A 138 10.27 -8.34 3.39
CA SER A 138 8.95 -7.83 3.01
C SER A 138 8.54 -6.56 3.77
N SER A 139 9.10 -6.30 4.96
CA SER A 139 8.80 -5.10 5.74
C SER A 139 9.21 -3.81 5.02
N HIS A 140 10.21 -3.88 4.16
CA HIS A 140 10.68 -2.74 3.37
C HIS A 140 9.66 -2.20 2.36
N PHE A 141 8.64 -3.00 2.01
CA PHE A 141 7.59 -2.55 1.08
C PHE A 141 6.51 -1.72 1.76
N CYS A 142 6.31 -1.86 3.06
CA CYS A 142 5.27 -1.11 3.79
C CYS A 142 5.67 0.34 4.12
N GLY A 143 6.88 0.77 3.72
CA GLY A 143 7.45 2.06 4.10
C GLY A 143 8.03 2.06 5.51
N HIS A 144 8.83 3.09 5.81
CA HIS A 144 9.52 3.21 7.10
C HIS A 144 8.76 4.12 8.05
N PHE A 145 8.74 3.77 9.33
CA PHE A 145 8.09 4.52 10.39
C PHE A 145 8.48 6.01 10.38
N GLU A 146 9.78 6.30 10.28
CA GLU A 146 10.30 7.67 10.30
C GLU A 146 9.84 8.50 9.09
N MET A 147 9.62 7.86 7.93
CA MET A 147 9.08 8.54 6.74
C MET A 147 7.65 9.04 7.03
N TYR A 148 6.84 8.19 7.62
CA TYR A 148 5.46 8.52 7.97
C TYR A 148 5.40 9.57 9.08
N GLN A 149 6.20 9.40 10.14
CA GLN A 149 6.25 10.37 11.24
C GLN A 149 6.64 11.77 10.74
N LYS A 150 7.67 11.88 9.89
CA LYS A 150 8.08 13.15 9.26
C LYS A 150 7.03 13.73 8.34
N SER A 151 6.14 12.89 7.78
CA SER A 151 5.04 13.30 6.92
C SER A 151 3.76 13.63 7.70
N GLY A 152 3.80 13.66 9.04
CA GLY A 152 2.68 14.05 9.91
C GLY A 152 1.69 12.92 10.21
N PHE A 153 2.12 11.67 10.08
CA PHE A 153 1.34 10.52 10.55
C PHE A 153 1.60 10.27 12.04
N TYR A 154 0.58 9.87 12.75
CA TYR A 154 0.63 9.43 14.15
C TYR A 154 0.23 7.97 14.28
N VAL A 155 0.71 7.29 15.31
CA VAL A 155 0.31 5.92 15.63
C VAL A 155 -1.11 5.96 16.18
N SER A 156 -2.05 5.33 15.48
CA SER A 156 -3.46 5.19 15.91
C SER A 156 -3.71 3.85 16.60
N LEU A 157 -2.94 2.82 16.24
CA LEU A 157 -3.00 1.50 16.88
C LEU A 157 -1.60 0.87 16.88
N GLU A 158 -1.25 0.26 18.00
CA GLU A 158 -0.07 -0.56 18.15
C GLU A 158 -0.47 -1.99 18.50
N ALA A 159 -0.09 -2.94 17.64
CA ALA A 159 -0.33 -4.36 17.82
C ALA A 159 1.01 -5.13 17.80
N GLU A 160 0.98 -6.39 18.18
CA GLU A 160 2.16 -7.26 18.10
C GLU A 160 2.67 -7.41 16.67
N GLN A 161 1.76 -7.53 15.70
CA GLN A 161 2.04 -7.75 14.29
C GLN A 161 2.55 -6.49 13.57
N GLY A 162 2.22 -5.29 14.05
CA GLY A 162 2.60 -4.06 13.38
C GLY A 162 1.91 -2.82 13.93
N LEU A 163 2.09 -1.72 13.25
CA LEU A 163 1.50 -0.43 13.59
C LEU A 163 0.42 -0.06 12.57
N VAL A 164 -0.61 0.62 13.04
CA VAL A 164 -1.49 1.41 12.19
C VAL A 164 -1.16 2.87 12.42
N MET A 165 -0.75 3.56 11.38
CA MET A 165 -0.51 5.01 11.46
C MET A 165 -1.51 5.73 10.57
N ARG A 166 -1.99 6.87 11.05
CA ARG A 166 -2.96 7.73 10.36
C ARG A 166 -2.44 9.15 10.20
N LYS A 167 -2.86 9.77 9.13
CA LYS A 167 -2.78 11.21 8.92
C LYS A 167 -4.16 11.73 8.66
N GLN A 168 -4.61 12.69 9.48
CA GLN A 168 -5.84 13.43 9.24
C GLN A 168 -5.62 14.41 8.09
N LEU A 169 -6.61 14.51 7.21
CA LEU A 169 -6.55 15.35 6.01
C LEU A 169 -7.42 16.62 6.13
N LYS A 170 -8.46 16.59 6.97
CA LYS A 170 -9.41 17.67 7.23
C LYS A 170 -9.39 18.12 8.67
#